data_c112310cabc69f41afae5de21e63bb34
#
_entry.id   c112310cabc69f41afae5de21e63bb34
#
_cell.length_a   1.000
_cell.length_b   1.000
_cell.length_c   1.000
_cell.angle_alpha   90.00
_cell.angle_beta   90.00
_cell.angle_gamma   90.00
#
_symmetry.space_group_name_H-M   'P 1'
#
loop_
_entity.id
_entity.type
_entity.pdbx_description
1 polymer ?
#
loop_
_entity_poly.entity_id
_entity_poly.type
_entity_poly.pdbx_seq_one_letter_code
_entity_poly.pdbx_strand_id
1 'polypeptide(L)'
;EAHCISEWGHDFRPEYRRIKEMVKAIDDVPIIALTATATPKVQHDIQKNLGMLEAILYKSSFNRENLYYDVRAKGRKDKVHKNIISFIKGKAGKTGIIYCLSRKKVEEIAGLLALNGIVARPYHAGLDAKTRSANQDAFLMEDCQVIVATIAFGMGIDKPDVRYVIHYDVPKSLEGYYQETGRAGRDGLRGDCVLYYNPSDIEKLEKFMKDKPVAEREIGTLLIDETSAYAETSMCRRKYLLHYFGENYPKDNCELCDNCVNPKPKEDVSKQLAAALEAMDNIGGELELNHWVNLFAGIKSDSIKDHGHDKSIFFGLGKDRDKVFWKSIMRLSQTNNLVYKNIEKYGLYSVSELGKAYIKNPTPIQMAIDSEFESVSDKDFDNFQVENIFDEELFVLLKDLRKKIAKKEGLPPYVIVQEPALEDMAAKYPITLKEFEDINGVGKNKAQKYGKEFVQFIEKFVKEHDIERPEDIVVKSSANKSQKKVAIILNIDKKQNLEDISRSLGNDIGELIDELENIVTSGTKLDLKYYIDEIFDEEFQDEIIEALRNEEDHNPDDIIKQFDGELSYEEVQLMKIHFISLMG
;
A
#
# COMPACT_ATOMS: atom_id res chain seq x y z
N GLU A 1 21.63 -13.07 10.06
CA GLU A 1 20.83 -11.86 10.37
C GLU A 1 21.51 -11.00 11.44
N ALA A 2 22.82 -10.65 11.24
CA ALA A 2 23.61 -9.92 12.23
C ALA A 2 23.03 -8.53 12.56
N HIS A 3 22.25 -7.92 11.66
CA HIS A 3 21.60 -6.63 11.88
C HIS A 3 20.61 -6.64 13.07
N CYS A 4 20.10 -7.82 13.47
CA CYS A 4 19.22 -7.96 14.64
C CYS A 4 19.89 -7.57 15.97
N ILE A 5 21.23 -7.42 16.01
CA ILE A 5 21.95 -7.00 17.20
C ILE A 5 21.84 -5.49 17.48
N SER A 6 21.53 -4.69 16.45
CA SER A 6 21.46 -3.23 16.51
C SER A 6 20.05 -2.74 16.84
N GLU A 7 19.90 -1.82 17.78
CA GLU A 7 18.65 -1.11 18.06
C GLU A 7 18.19 -0.24 16.87
N TRP A 8 19.12 0.14 16.02
CA TRP A 8 18.89 0.88 14.79
C TRP A 8 18.53 -0.01 13.60
N GLY A 9 18.55 -1.34 13.80
CA GLY A 9 18.09 -2.31 12.81
C GLY A 9 16.56 -2.45 12.84
N HIS A 10 15.95 -2.69 11.69
CA HIS A 10 14.49 -2.83 11.55
C HIS A 10 13.87 -4.06 12.25
N ASP A 11 14.67 -5.04 12.66
CA ASP A 11 14.28 -6.27 13.39
C ASP A 11 15.19 -6.50 14.61
N PHE A 12 15.27 -5.50 15.48
CA PHE A 12 16.07 -5.60 16.70
C PHE A 12 15.58 -6.72 17.60
N ARG A 13 16.53 -7.58 18.02
CA ARG A 13 16.28 -8.69 18.95
C ARG A 13 17.30 -8.62 20.10
N PRO A 14 16.86 -8.28 21.31
CA PRO A 14 17.76 -8.13 22.47
C PRO A 14 18.62 -9.37 22.75
N GLU A 15 18.10 -10.56 22.43
CA GLU A 15 18.77 -11.84 22.60
C GLU A 15 20.08 -11.94 21.78
N TYR A 16 20.15 -11.26 20.63
CA TYR A 16 21.36 -11.24 19.78
C TYR A 16 22.55 -10.58 20.48
N ARG A 17 22.34 -9.69 21.44
CA ARG A 17 23.42 -9.09 22.24
C ARG A 17 24.12 -10.10 23.15
N ARG A 18 23.43 -11.19 23.50
CA ARG A 18 24.00 -12.28 24.30
C ARG A 18 24.97 -13.17 23.53
N ILE A 19 24.97 -13.10 22.18
CA ILE A 19 25.88 -13.86 21.31
C ILE A 19 27.34 -13.62 21.70
N LYS A 20 27.71 -12.37 22.06
CA LYS A 20 29.08 -12.05 22.51
C LYS A 20 29.48 -12.83 23.75
N GLU A 21 28.60 -13.02 24.70
CA GLU A 21 28.84 -13.80 25.91
C GLU A 21 28.99 -15.29 25.59
N MET A 22 28.15 -15.80 24.70
CA MET A 22 28.22 -17.18 24.23
C MET A 22 29.55 -17.47 23.50
N VAL A 23 29.96 -16.55 22.61
CA VAL A 23 31.23 -16.68 21.86
C VAL A 23 32.42 -16.72 22.83
N LYS A 24 32.43 -15.85 23.85
CA LYS A 24 33.48 -15.84 24.87
C LYS A 24 33.56 -17.14 25.69
N ALA A 25 32.45 -17.87 25.82
CA ALA A 25 32.39 -19.14 26.54
C ALA A 25 32.88 -20.34 25.71
N ILE A 26 33.08 -20.20 24.39
CA ILE A 26 33.45 -21.27 23.45
C ILE A 26 34.95 -21.23 23.08
N ASP A 27 35.77 -20.44 23.77
CA ASP A 27 37.15 -20.15 23.39
C ASP A 27 37.32 -19.28 22.11
N ASP A 28 38.56 -19.06 21.70
CA ASP A 28 38.95 -18.13 20.61
C ASP A 28 38.58 -18.68 19.23
N VAL A 29 37.29 -18.67 18.89
CA VAL A 29 36.78 -19.11 17.57
C VAL A 29 36.62 -17.94 16.63
N PRO A 30 36.90 -18.11 15.32
CA PRO A 30 36.64 -17.09 14.32
C PRO A 30 35.16 -16.72 14.23
N ILE A 31 34.83 -15.42 14.18
CA ILE A 31 33.45 -14.92 14.04
C ILE A 31 33.25 -14.39 12.61
N ILE A 32 32.18 -14.85 11.97
CA ILE A 32 31.69 -14.27 10.70
C ILE A 32 30.27 -13.75 10.96
N ALA A 33 30.06 -12.44 10.80
CA ALA A 33 28.75 -11.80 10.90
C ALA A 33 28.21 -11.52 9.50
N LEU A 34 27.03 -12.07 9.17
CA LEU A 34 26.39 -11.94 7.88
C LEU A 34 25.04 -11.25 7.99
N THR A 35 24.77 -10.33 7.05
CA THR A 35 23.47 -9.68 6.89
C THR A 35 23.27 -9.23 5.46
N ALA A 36 22.02 -9.24 4.98
CA ALA A 36 21.65 -8.73 3.68
C ALA A 36 21.42 -7.21 3.69
N THR A 37 21.10 -6.63 4.84
CA THR A 37 20.72 -5.22 5.00
C THR A 37 21.36 -4.65 6.23
N ALA A 38 22.25 -3.69 6.07
CA ALA A 38 22.82 -2.93 7.17
C ALA A 38 23.25 -1.55 6.68
N THR A 39 22.65 -0.50 7.24
CA THR A 39 23.14 0.88 7.08
C THR A 39 24.53 1.03 7.72
N PRO A 40 25.30 2.08 7.39
CA PRO A 40 26.62 2.30 8.02
C PRO A 40 26.58 2.26 9.54
N LYS A 41 25.53 2.80 10.15
CA LYS A 41 25.33 2.75 11.60
C LYS A 41 25.14 1.33 12.12
N VAL A 42 24.29 0.54 11.45
CA VAL A 42 24.04 -0.86 11.83
C VAL A 42 25.31 -1.70 11.65
N GLN A 43 26.10 -1.47 10.60
CA GLN A 43 27.39 -2.14 10.37
C GLN A 43 28.35 -1.89 11.54
N HIS A 44 28.49 -0.62 11.96
CA HIS A 44 29.33 -0.27 13.12
C HIS A 44 28.82 -0.92 14.41
N ASP A 45 27.51 -0.92 14.64
CA ASP A 45 26.91 -1.55 15.81
C ASP A 45 27.13 -3.07 15.86
N ILE A 46 27.05 -3.76 14.71
CA ILE A 46 27.37 -5.18 14.60
C ILE A 46 28.81 -5.42 15.07
N GLN A 47 29.79 -4.68 14.51
CA GLN A 47 31.20 -4.82 14.89
C GLN A 47 31.43 -4.52 16.36
N LYS A 48 30.83 -3.45 16.89
CA LYS A 48 30.94 -3.04 18.29
C LYS A 48 30.38 -4.07 19.26
N ASN A 49 29.13 -4.52 18.99
CA ASN A 49 28.44 -5.44 19.89
C ASN A 49 29.04 -6.84 19.87
N LEU A 50 29.60 -7.30 18.76
CA LEU A 50 30.33 -8.57 18.70
C LEU A 50 31.78 -8.46 19.13
N GLY A 51 32.31 -7.25 19.36
CA GLY A 51 33.71 -7.03 19.78
C GLY A 51 34.70 -7.24 18.63
N MET A 52 34.32 -6.96 17.39
CA MET A 52 35.11 -7.19 16.18
C MET A 52 35.32 -5.89 15.36
N LEU A 53 35.69 -4.79 16.05
CA LEU A 53 35.89 -3.47 15.41
C LEU A 53 36.97 -3.48 14.33
N GLU A 54 37.99 -4.33 14.50
CA GLU A 54 39.10 -4.47 13.55
C GLU A 54 38.83 -5.52 12.44
N ALA A 55 37.62 -6.10 12.42
CA ALA A 55 37.29 -7.11 11.42
C ALA A 55 37.16 -6.50 10.02
N ILE A 56 37.58 -7.26 9.02
CA ILE A 56 37.45 -6.85 7.62
C ILE A 56 35.97 -6.83 7.24
N LEU A 57 35.52 -5.70 6.71
CA LEU A 57 34.16 -5.52 6.20
C LEU A 57 34.13 -5.80 4.70
N TYR A 58 33.44 -6.87 4.30
CA TYR A 58 33.12 -7.16 2.91
C TYR A 58 31.74 -6.65 2.58
N LYS A 59 31.61 -5.73 1.63
CA LYS A 59 30.37 -5.11 1.23
C LYS A 59 30.15 -5.26 -0.26
N SER A 60 29.03 -5.89 -0.63
CA SER A 60 28.52 -5.86 -2.01
C SER A 60 27.62 -4.64 -2.21
N SER A 61 27.43 -4.21 -3.45
CA SER A 61 26.49 -3.15 -3.76
C SER A 61 25.06 -3.53 -3.41
N PHE A 62 24.31 -2.58 -2.86
CA PHE A 62 22.86 -2.69 -2.66
C PHE A 62 22.06 -2.47 -3.94
N ASN A 63 22.72 -2.13 -5.05
CA ASN A 63 22.04 -1.88 -6.30
C ASN A 63 21.49 -3.17 -6.92
N ARG A 64 20.18 -3.23 -7.08
CA ARG A 64 19.45 -4.27 -7.79
C ARG A 64 19.00 -3.70 -9.14
N GLU A 65 19.86 -3.79 -10.17
CA GLU A 65 19.66 -3.15 -11.47
C GLU A 65 18.38 -3.57 -12.20
N ASN A 66 17.91 -4.78 -11.93
CA ASN A 66 16.74 -5.39 -12.55
C ASN A 66 15.40 -5.03 -11.88
N LEU A 67 15.40 -4.30 -10.75
CA LEU A 67 14.16 -3.95 -10.07
C LEU A 67 13.64 -2.59 -10.53
N TYR A 68 12.35 -2.56 -10.90
CA TYR A 68 11.62 -1.34 -11.19
C TYR A 68 10.87 -0.88 -9.93
N TYR A 69 11.13 0.34 -9.48
CA TYR A 69 10.48 0.92 -8.30
C TYR A 69 9.39 1.91 -8.71
N ASP A 70 8.19 1.73 -8.15
CA ASP A 70 7.01 2.51 -8.48
C ASP A 70 6.25 2.88 -7.18
N VAL A 71 6.01 4.16 -6.95
CA VAL A 71 5.22 4.64 -5.80
C VAL A 71 3.93 5.25 -6.31
N ARG A 72 2.82 4.66 -5.89
CA ARG A 72 1.48 5.07 -6.31
C ARG A 72 0.70 5.66 -5.16
N ALA A 73 -0.08 6.71 -5.44
CA ALA A 73 -1.01 7.23 -4.45
C ALA A 73 -2.00 6.14 -4.01
N LYS A 74 -2.08 5.91 -2.69
CA LYS A 74 -3.07 5.01 -2.11
C LYS A 74 -4.37 5.76 -1.90
N GLY A 75 -5.19 5.69 -2.92
CA GLY A 75 -6.49 6.30 -2.96
C GLY A 75 -7.61 5.46 -2.34
N ARG A 76 -8.86 5.68 -2.77
CA ARG A 76 -10.04 4.90 -2.35
C ARG A 76 -9.76 3.41 -2.49
N LYS A 77 -10.24 2.65 -1.51
CA LYS A 77 -10.02 1.21 -1.41
C LYS A 77 -10.41 0.45 -2.68
N ASP A 78 -11.56 0.80 -3.26
CA ASP A 78 -12.06 0.21 -4.51
C ASP A 78 -11.12 0.47 -5.70
N LYS A 79 -10.61 1.70 -5.86
CA LYS A 79 -9.64 2.05 -6.91
C LYS A 79 -8.31 1.30 -6.74
N VAL A 80 -7.79 1.24 -5.50
CA VAL A 80 -6.55 0.48 -5.21
C VAL A 80 -6.75 -1.01 -5.52
N HIS A 81 -7.89 -1.58 -5.15
CA HIS A 81 -8.21 -2.99 -5.43
C HIS A 81 -8.30 -3.26 -6.94
N LYS A 82 -8.99 -2.40 -7.71
CA LYS A 82 -9.04 -2.48 -9.17
C LYS A 82 -7.63 -2.42 -9.78
N ASN A 83 -6.81 -1.45 -9.35
CA ASN A 83 -5.44 -1.30 -9.84
C ASN A 83 -4.58 -2.54 -9.56
N ILE A 84 -4.69 -3.14 -8.38
CA ILE A 84 -3.95 -4.36 -8.03
C ILE A 84 -4.40 -5.52 -8.92
N ILE A 85 -5.72 -5.72 -9.06
CA ILE A 85 -6.27 -6.80 -9.89
C ILE A 85 -5.86 -6.64 -11.35
N SER A 86 -6.00 -5.43 -11.92
CA SER A 86 -5.57 -5.12 -13.28
C SER A 86 -4.08 -5.35 -13.48
N PHE A 87 -3.24 -4.89 -12.55
CA PHE A 87 -1.81 -5.10 -12.58
C PHE A 87 -1.44 -6.60 -12.60
N ILE A 88 -2.07 -7.41 -11.74
CA ILE A 88 -1.81 -8.85 -11.66
C ILE A 88 -2.31 -9.57 -12.92
N LYS A 89 -3.48 -9.24 -13.42
CA LYS A 89 -4.02 -9.79 -14.67
C LYS A 89 -3.13 -9.46 -15.87
N GLY A 90 -2.60 -8.24 -15.96
CA GLY A 90 -1.60 -7.86 -16.97
C GLY A 90 -0.25 -8.60 -16.85
N LYS A 91 -0.04 -9.31 -15.73
CA LYS A 91 1.11 -10.18 -15.45
C LYS A 91 0.70 -11.66 -15.46
N ALA A 92 -0.23 -12.06 -16.33
CA ALA A 92 -0.77 -13.42 -16.36
C ALA A 92 0.32 -14.50 -16.31
N GLY A 93 0.14 -15.52 -15.46
CA GLY A 93 1.09 -16.61 -15.25
C GLY A 93 2.37 -16.23 -14.51
N LYS A 94 2.49 -15.00 -13.99
CA LYS A 94 3.66 -14.57 -13.19
C LYS A 94 3.33 -14.61 -11.70
N THR A 95 4.32 -14.98 -10.89
CA THR A 95 4.18 -15.05 -9.44
C THR A 95 4.55 -13.73 -8.76
N GLY A 96 3.86 -13.42 -7.65
CA GLY A 96 4.12 -12.20 -6.88
C GLY A 96 3.74 -12.27 -5.43
N ILE A 97 4.15 -11.25 -4.67
CA ILE A 97 3.91 -11.12 -3.25
C ILE A 97 3.22 -9.79 -2.98
N ILE A 98 2.19 -9.79 -2.12
CA ILE A 98 1.55 -8.56 -1.64
C ILE A 98 1.74 -8.46 -0.14
N TYR A 99 2.38 -7.38 0.32
CA TYR A 99 2.59 -7.12 1.74
C TYR A 99 1.51 -6.20 2.31
N CYS A 100 0.95 -6.59 3.47
CA CYS A 100 -0.02 -5.83 4.24
C CYS A 100 0.41 -5.74 5.71
N LEU A 101 0.04 -4.65 6.41
CA LEU A 101 0.38 -4.47 7.82
C LEU A 101 -0.41 -5.38 8.77
N SER A 102 -1.65 -5.73 8.44
CA SER A 102 -2.52 -6.48 9.34
C SER A 102 -2.96 -7.83 8.78
N ARG A 103 -3.14 -8.83 9.68
CA ARG A 103 -3.68 -10.16 9.34
C ARG A 103 -5.03 -10.06 8.64
N LYS A 104 -5.93 -9.22 9.17
CA LYS A 104 -7.26 -8.99 8.59
C LYS A 104 -7.17 -8.48 7.15
N LYS A 105 -6.21 -7.58 6.85
CA LYS A 105 -6.02 -7.06 5.50
C LYS A 105 -5.46 -8.14 4.56
N VAL A 106 -4.58 -8.99 5.04
CA VAL A 106 -4.06 -10.15 4.29
C VAL A 106 -5.19 -11.06 3.83
N GLU A 107 -6.08 -11.46 4.76
CA GLU A 107 -7.23 -12.32 4.44
C GLU A 107 -8.19 -11.62 3.46
N GLU A 108 -8.48 -10.34 3.68
CA GLU A 108 -9.35 -9.55 2.82
C GLU A 108 -8.83 -9.47 1.37
N ILE A 109 -7.54 -9.15 1.19
CA ILE A 109 -6.94 -9.04 -0.16
C ILE A 109 -6.83 -10.42 -0.82
N ALA A 110 -6.44 -11.48 -0.08
CA ALA A 110 -6.38 -12.82 -0.62
C ALA A 110 -7.76 -13.31 -1.12
N GLY A 111 -8.81 -13.09 -0.31
CA GLY A 111 -10.18 -13.39 -0.69
C GLY A 111 -10.66 -12.58 -1.91
N LEU A 112 -10.33 -11.28 -1.94
CA LEU A 112 -10.66 -10.41 -3.08
C LEU A 112 -10.02 -10.94 -4.38
N LEU A 113 -8.74 -11.32 -4.35
CA LEU A 113 -8.04 -11.84 -5.52
C LEU A 113 -8.65 -13.17 -5.99
N ALA A 114 -8.97 -14.07 -5.06
CA ALA A 114 -9.62 -15.35 -5.37
C ALA A 114 -10.99 -15.15 -6.06
N LEU A 115 -11.81 -14.22 -5.57
CA LEU A 115 -13.11 -13.85 -6.18
C LEU A 115 -12.97 -13.33 -7.61
N ASN A 116 -11.79 -12.77 -7.95
CA ASN A 116 -11.49 -12.24 -9.28
C ASN A 116 -10.68 -13.20 -10.15
N GLY A 117 -10.65 -14.50 -9.80
CA GLY A 117 -10.03 -15.56 -10.60
C GLY A 117 -8.51 -15.64 -10.48
N ILE A 118 -7.91 -14.96 -9.49
CA ILE A 118 -6.48 -15.01 -9.22
C ILE A 118 -6.22 -15.99 -8.08
N VAL A 119 -5.41 -17.02 -8.32
CA VAL A 119 -5.06 -18.02 -7.29
C VAL A 119 -4.13 -17.35 -6.25
N ALA A 120 -4.72 -16.87 -5.16
CA ALA A 120 -4.02 -16.20 -4.07
C ALA A 120 -4.21 -16.94 -2.74
N ARG A 121 -3.17 -16.93 -1.89
CA ARG A 121 -3.22 -17.52 -0.56
C ARG A 121 -2.71 -16.54 0.50
N PRO A 122 -3.33 -16.52 1.70
CA PRO A 122 -2.89 -15.70 2.82
C PRO A 122 -1.67 -16.33 3.52
N TYR A 123 -0.79 -15.48 4.08
CA TYR A 123 0.31 -15.92 4.93
C TYR A 123 0.58 -14.93 6.07
N HIS A 124 0.34 -15.34 7.31
CA HIS A 124 0.62 -14.54 8.50
C HIS A 124 0.77 -15.42 9.76
N ALA A 125 1.37 -14.88 10.80
CA ALA A 125 1.64 -15.62 12.04
C ALA A 125 0.40 -16.09 12.81
N GLY A 126 -0.80 -15.62 12.45
CA GLY A 126 -2.08 -16.09 13.03
C GLY A 126 -2.61 -17.37 12.44
N LEU A 127 -2.10 -17.83 11.30
CA LEU A 127 -2.43 -19.13 10.73
C LEU A 127 -1.69 -20.24 11.51
N ASP A 128 -2.28 -21.42 11.57
CA ASP A 128 -1.61 -22.60 12.12
C ASP A 128 -0.39 -23.00 11.26
N ALA A 129 0.53 -23.75 11.85
CA ALA A 129 1.78 -24.11 11.20
C ALA A 129 1.58 -24.94 9.92
N LYS A 130 0.58 -25.84 9.90
CA LYS A 130 0.27 -26.70 8.76
C LYS A 130 -0.25 -25.89 7.58
N THR A 131 -1.19 -24.97 7.81
CA THR A 131 -1.73 -24.07 6.78
C THR A 131 -0.65 -23.15 6.25
N ARG A 132 0.23 -22.59 7.12
CA ARG A 132 1.35 -21.75 6.67
C ARG A 132 2.30 -22.52 5.74
N SER A 133 2.70 -23.72 6.14
CA SER A 133 3.57 -24.58 5.32
C SER A 133 2.91 -24.89 3.97
N ALA A 134 1.65 -25.34 3.99
CA ALA A 134 0.92 -25.67 2.77
C ALA A 134 0.77 -24.46 1.81
N ASN A 135 0.52 -23.25 2.34
CA ASN A 135 0.42 -22.05 1.51
C ASN A 135 1.78 -21.62 0.94
N GLN A 136 2.86 -21.79 1.70
CA GLN A 136 4.22 -21.55 1.24
C GLN A 136 4.62 -22.58 0.15
N ASP A 137 4.37 -23.85 0.38
CA ASP A 137 4.69 -24.91 -0.57
C ASP A 137 3.91 -24.73 -1.88
N ALA A 138 2.62 -24.38 -1.81
CA ALA A 138 1.81 -24.07 -2.98
C ALA A 138 2.39 -22.90 -3.80
N PHE A 139 2.97 -21.88 -3.15
CA PHE A 139 3.63 -20.78 -3.84
C PHE A 139 4.95 -21.19 -4.48
N LEU A 140 5.74 -22.02 -3.79
CA LEU A 140 7.01 -22.54 -4.31
C LEU A 140 6.79 -23.48 -5.50
N MET A 141 5.73 -24.31 -5.47
CA MET A 141 5.37 -25.28 -6.52
C MET A 141 4.52 -24.67 -7.65
N GLU A 142 4.26 -23.35 -7.61
CA GLU A 142 3.45 -22.63 -8.61
C GLU A 142 1.96 -22.98 -8.65
N ASP A 143 1.47 -23.72 -7.64
CA ASP A 143 0.03 -23.96 -7.42
C ASP A 143 -0.70 -22.71 -6.90
N CYS A 144 0.06 -21.67 -6.53
CA CYS A 144 -0.43 -20.38 -6.09
C CYS A 144 0.34 -19.26 -6.81
N GLN A 145 -0.39 -18.37 -7.48
CA GLN A 145 0.21 -17.25 -8.21
C GLN A 145 0.64 -16.12 -7.26
N VAL A 146 -0.16 -15.83 -6.21
CA VAL A 146 0.06 -14.68 -5.34
C VAL A 146 0.03 -15.08 -3.87
N ILE A 147 1.07 -14.76 -3.14
CA ILE A 147 1.02 -14.76 -1.68
C ILE A 147 0.66 -13.36 -1.18
N VAL A 148 -0.41 -13.26 -0.39
CA VAL A 148 -0.73 -12.05 0.36
C VAL A 148 -0.28 -12.25 1.80
N ALA A 149 0.62 -11.39 2.29
CA ALA A 149 1.30 -11.68 3.54
C ALA A 149 1.52 -10.47 4.44
N THR A 150 1.74 -10.72 5.72
CA THR A 150 2.46 -9.80 6.60
C THR A 150 3.98 -10.03 6.47
N ILE A 151 4.78 -9.23 7.18
CA ILE A 151 6.25 -9.42 7.28
C ILE A 151 6.66 -10.84 7.71
N ALA A 152 5.72 -11.65 8.22
CA ALA A 152 5.98 -13.05 8.59
C ALA A 152 6.36 -13.93 7.37
N PHE A 153 5.98 -13.53 6.14
CA PHE A 153 6.43 -14.17 4.91
C PHE A 153 7.74 -13.53 4.47
N GLY A 154 8.81 -13.95 5.11
CA GLY A 154 10.09 -13.27 4.96
C GLY A 154 11.26 -14.23 4.95
N MET A 155 11.77 -14.57 6.12
CA MET A 155 12.98 -15.39 6.26
C MET A 155 12.79 -16.77 5.62
N GLY A 156 13.78 -17.22 4.84
CA GLY A 156 13.80 -18.56 4.25
C GLY A 156 13.04 -18.71 2.92
N ILE A 157 12.42 -17.67 2.38
CA ILE A 157 11.78 -17.74 1.05
C ILE A 157 12.84 -17.46 -0.02
N ASP A 158 13.16 -18.49 -0.79
CA ASP A 158 14.12 -18.42 -1.90
C ASP A 158 13.49 -18.89 -3.22
N LYS A 159 12.46 -18.15 -3.69
CA LYS A 159 11.88 -18.33 -5.02
C LYS A 159 12.52 -17.29 -5.96
N PRO A 160 13.28 -17.72 -6.99
CA PRO A 160 14.07 -16.81 -7.84
C PRO A 160 13.21 -15.96 -8.78
N ASP A 161 12.06 -16.48 -9.21
CA ASP A 161 11.23 -15.99 -10.31
C ASP A 161 10.01 -15.18 -9.85
N VAL A 162 10.04 -14.57 -8.67
CA VAL A 162 9.03 -13.60 -8.24
C VAL A 162 9.11 -12.37 -9.13
N ARG A 163 8.03 -12.05 -9.86
CA ARG A 163 8.03 -10.97 -10.86
C ARG A 163 7.53 -9.64 -10.31
N TYR A 164 6.80 -9.65 -9.20
CA TYR A 164 6.36 -8.40 -8.56
C TYR A 164 6.24 -8.55 -7.04
N VAL A 165 6.52 -7.43 -6.37
CA VAL A 165 6.25 -7.25 -4.95
C VAL A 165 5.42 -5.98 -4.80
N ILE A 166 4.25 -6.11 -4.22
CA ILE A 166 3.32 -4.99 -3.97
C ILE A 166 3.23 -4.73 -2.48
N HIS A 167 3.48 -3.52 -2.05
CA HIS A 167 3.18 -3.05 -0.71
C HIS A 167 1.82 -2.35 -0.73
N TYR A 168 0.81 -3.02 -0.19
CA TYR A 168 -0.52 -2.44 0.00
C TYR A 168 -0.50 -1.36 1.07
N ASP A 169 0.27 -1.56 2.11
CA ASP A 169 0.53 -0.63 3.20
C ASP A 169 2.01 -0.25 3.24
N VAL A 170 2.30 0.95 3.72
CA VAL A 170 3.66 1.47 3.86
C VAL A 170 4.44 0.61 4.87
N PRO A 171 5.63 0.11 4.53
CA PRO A 171 6.47 -0.63 5.47
C PRO A 171 7.02 0.29 6.57
N LYS A 172 7.40 -0.29 7.70
CA LYS A 172 7.86 0.46 8.88
C LYS A 172 9.25 1.08 8.71
N SER A 173 10.03 0.60 7.74
CA SER A 173 11.38 1.10 7.47
C SER A 173 11.80 0.81 6.04
N LEU A 174 12.79 1.55 5.54
CA LEU A 174 13.38 1.31 4.22
C LEU A 174 14.20 0.01 4.16
N GLU A 175 14.76 -0.45 5.27
CA GLU A 175 15.43 -1.76 5.33
C GLU A 175 14.43 -2.89 5.11
N GLY A 176 13.27 -2.83 5.79
CA GLY A 176 12.16 -3.77 5.57
C GLY A 176 11.68 -3.74 4.12
N TYR A 177 11.45 -2.54 3.59
CA TYR A 177 11.07 -2.36 2.20
C TYR A 177 12.09 -2.97 1.22
N TYR A 178 13.39 -2.72 1.45
CA TYR A 178 14.47 -3.26 0.63
C TYR A 178 14.54 -4.80 0.70
N GLN A 179 14.41 -5.38 1.90
CA GLN A 179 14.37 -6.84 2.06
C GLN A 179 13.18 -7.48 1.36
N GLU A 180 12.00 -6.87 1.48
CA GLU A 180 10.75 -7.36 0.90
C GLU A 180 10.77 -7.22 -0.62
N THR A 181 11.16 -6.07 -1.16
CA THR A 181 11.33 -5.87 -2.61
C THR A 181 12.46 -6.71 -3.19
N GLY A 182 13.52 -6.97 -2.40
CA GLY A 182 14.64 -7.83 -2.76
C GLY A 182 14.27 -9.29 -3.06
N ARG A 183 13.02 -9.72 -2.77
CA ARG A 183 12.49 -11.03 -3.16
C ARG A 183 12.14 -11.11 -4.63
N ALA A 184 11.89 -9.97 -5.29
CA ALA A 184 11.63 -9.95 -6.72
C ALA A 184 12.92 -10.13 -7.53
N GLY A 185 12.80 -10.83 -8.66
CA GLY A 185 13.84 -10.93 -9.68
C GLY A 185 15.20 -11.43 -9.19
N ARG A 186 15.26 -12.42 -8.32
CA ARG A 186 16.53 -13.02 -7.86
C ARG A 186 17.29 -13.74 -8.97
N ASP A 187 16.58 -14.13 -10.01
CA ASP A 187 17.15 -14.70 -11.25
C ASP A 187 17.75 -13.66 -12.21
N GLY A 188 17.79 -12.39 -11.81
CA GLY A 188 18.30 -11.29 -12.62
C GLY A 188 17.30 -10.72 -13.63
N LEU A 189 16.14 -11.34 -13.84
CA LEU A 189 15.09 -10.80 -14.70
C LEU A 189 14.33 -9.66 -13.97
N ARG A 190 13.65 -8.82 -14.76
CA ARG A 190 12.90 -7.68 -14.24
C ARG A 190 11.89 -8.10 -13.16
N GLY A 191 11.93 -7.38 -12.04
CA GLY A 191 10.94 -7.42 -10.97
C GLY A 191 10.33 -6.05 -10.75
N ASP A 192 9.00 -5.97 -10.63
CA ASP A 192 8.28 -4.73 -10.38
C ASP A 192 7.96 -4.59 -8.89
N CYS A 193 8.37 -3.48 -8.27
CA CYS A 193 8.20 -3.18 -6.86
C CYS A 193 7.24 -1.99 -6.74
N VAL A 194 5.99 -2.25 -6.37
CA VAL A 194 4.93 -1.23 -6.29
C VAL A 194 4.63 -0.93 -4.83
N LEU A 195 4.72 0.34 -4.44
CA LEU A 195 4.36 0.83 -3.12
C LEU A 195 3.12 1.73 -3.22
N TYR A 196 2.03 1.36 -2.56
CA TYR A 196 0.89 2.26 -2.36
C TYR A 196 1.13 3.13 -1.13
N TYR A 197 1.12 4.45 -1.32
CA TYR A 197 1.44 5.43 -0.27
C TYR A 197 0.28 6.40 -0.03
N ASN A 198 -0.02 6.61 1.25
CA ASN A 198 -0.90 7.68 1.75
C ASN A 198 -0.34 8.20 3.08
N PRO A 199 -0.28 9.53 3.32
CA PRO A 199 0.16 10.08 4.61
C PRO A 199 -0.59 9.52 5.82
N SER A 200 -1.87 9.15 5.67
CA SER A 200 -2.64 8.51 6.76
C SER A 200 -2.10 7.14 7.18
N ASP A 201 -1.33 6.46 6.34
CA ASP A 201 -0.67 5.20 6.73
C ASP A 201 0.49 5.47 7.68
N ILE A 202 1.18 6.62 7.54
CA ILE A 202 2.22 7.08 8.47
C ILE A 202 1.62 7.32 9.85
N GLU A 203 0.48 8.02 9.94
CA GLU A 203 -0.21 8.24 11.22
C GLU A 203 -0.62 6.94 11.92
N LYS A 204 -0.98 5.89 11.14
CA LYS A 204 -1.26 4.56 11.68
C LYS A 204 0.00 3.90 12.25
N LEU A 205 1.12 4.00 11.52
CA LEU A 205 2.41 3.46 11.97
C LEU A 205 2.88 4.15 13.24
N GLU A 206 2.79 5.48 13.32
CA GLU A 206 3.11 6.26 14.53
C GLU A 206 2.23 5.85 15.73
N LYS A 207 0.94 5.58 15.50
CA LYS A 207 0.06 5.08 16.56
C LYS A 207 0.53 3.74 17.13
N PHE A 208 1.08 2.84 16.31
CA PHE A 208 1.67 1.59 16.78
C PHE A 208 2.95 1.79 17.62
N MET A 209 3.60 2.96 17.48
CA MET A 209 4.81 3.28 18.25
C MET A 209 4.48 3.91 19.62
N LYS A 210 3.25 4.40 19.86
CA LYS A 210 2.91 5.14 21.09
C LYS A 210 3.12 4.36 22.38
N ASP A 211 2.88 3.05 22.35
CA ASP A 211 2.97 2.16 23.51
C ASP A 211 4.38 1.57 23.71
N LYS A 212 5.35 1.97 22.86
CA LYS A 212 6.74 1.51 22.93
C LYS A 212 7.57 2.36 23.91
N PRO A 213 8.66 1.80 24.46
CA PRO A 213 9.65 2.59 25.22
C PRO A 213 10.12 3.81 24.42
N VAL A 214 10.46 4.91 25.11
CA VAL A 214 10.79 6.20 24.47
C VAL A 214 11.87 6.05 23.40
N ALA A 215 12.99 5.38 23.71
CA ALA A 215 14.07 5.18 22.75
C ALA A 215 13.63 4.38 21.50
N GLU A 216 12.86 3.31 21.69
CA GLU A 216 12.34 2.50 20.59
C GLU A 216 11.34 3.28 19.73
N ARG A 217 10.54 4.15 20.37
CA ARG A 217 9.60 5.03 19.68
C ARG A 217 10.32 6.07 18.83
N GLU A 218 11.34 6.73 19.38
CA GLU A 218 12.11 7.74 18.65
C GLU A 218 12.84 7.14 17.44
N ILE A 219 13.49 5.99 17.61
CA ILE A 219 14.11 5.27 16.49
C ILE A 219 13.05 4.86 15.46
N GLY A 220 11.93 4.29 15.90
CA GLY A 220 10.84 3.89 15.01
C GLY A 220 10.25 5.04 14.21
N THR A 221 10.08 6.21 14.82
CA THR A 221 9.63 7.43 14.14
C THR A 221 10.61 7.84 13.05
N LEU A 222 11.92 7.83 13.32
CA LEU A 222 12.93 8.14 12.30
C LEU A 222 12.90 7.18 11.11
N LEU A 223 12.71 5.89 11.35
CA LEU A 223 12.62 4.88 10.28
C LEU A 223 11.35 5.09 9.42
N ILE A 224 10.23 5.45 10.06
CA ILE A 224 8.98 5.79 9.38
C ILE A 224 9.15 7.08 8.54
N ASP A 225 9.81 8.11 9.08
CA ASP A 225 10.10 9.36 8.38
C ASP A 225 10.94 9.14 7.12
N GLU A 226 11.97 8.27 7.19
CA GLU A 226 12.79 7.93 6.02
C GLU A 226 11.96 7.20 4.94
N THR A 227 11.03 6.34 5.36
CA THR A 227 10.14 5.63 4.43
C THR A 227 9.16 6.60 3.77
N SER A 228 8.62 7.55 4.55
CA SER A 228 7.78 8.64 4.04
C SER A 228 8.56 9.52 3.04
N ALA A 229 9.77 9.91 3.41
CA ALA A 229 10.64 10.70 2.56
C ALA A 229 10.97 10.01 1.22
N TYR A 230 11.21 8.70 1.25
CA TYR A 230 11.37 7.89 0.04
C TYR A 230 10.10 7.85 -0.83
N ALA A 231 8.93 7.73 -0.20
CA ALA A 231 7.67 7.70 -0.94
C ALA A 231 7.34 9.05 -1.60
N GLU A 232 7.62 10.15 -0.94
CA GLU A 232 7.30 11.52 -1.40
C GLU A 232 8.32 12.09 -2.41
N THR A 233 9.57 11.62 -2.40
CA THR A 233 10.62 12.21 -3.22
C THR A 233 10.35 12.14 -4.71
N SER A 234 10.68 13.21 -5.42
CA SER A 234 10.72 13.27 -6.89
C SER A 234 12.12 12.97 -7.47
N MET A 235 13.08 12.65 -6.61
CA MET A 235 14.39 12.16 -7.04
C MET A 235 14.31 10.71 -7.54
N CYS A 236 15.36 10.25 -8.22
CA CYS A 236 15.50 8.85 -8.58
C CYS A 236 15.36 7.95 -7.34
N ARG A 237 14.36 7.04 -7.32
CA ARG A 237 14.09 6.10 -6.21
C ARG A 237 15.32 5.28 -5.86
N ARG A 238 16.03 4.81 -6.86
CA ARG A 238 17.27 4.02 -6.69
C ARG A 238 18.38 4.83 -6.04
N LYS A 239 18.60 6.08 -6.49
CA LYS A 239 19.59 6.99 -5.91
C LYS A 239 19.30 7.24 -4.43
N TYR A 240 18.02 7.49 -4.09
CA TYR A 240 17.61 7.70 -2.70
C TYR A 240 17.86 6.45 -1.83
N LEU A 241 17.42 5.27 -2.31
CA LEU A 241 17.55 4.02 -1.59
C LEU A 241 19.02 3.63 -1.36
N LEU A 242 19.87 3.77 -2.36
CA LEU A 242 21.29 3.49 -2.25
C LEU A 242 22.01 4.47 -1.31
N HIS A 243 21.66 5.76 -1.37
CA HIS A 243 22.15 6.77 -0.43
C HIS A 243 21.80 6.40 1.03
N TYR A 244 20.58 5.93 1.28
CA TYR A 244 20.15 5.47 2.60
C TYR A 244 21.07 4.36 3.15
N PHE A 245 21.51 3.42 2.32
CA PHE A 245 22.47 2.36 2.68
C PHE A 245 23.94 2.83 2.64
N GLY A 246 24.20 4.14 2.49
CA GLY A 246 25.55 4.71 2.45
C GLY A 246 26.31 4.38 1.15
N GLU A 247 25.58 4.16 0.04
CA GLU A 247 26.17 3.91 -1.28
C GLU A 247 25.89 5.10 -2.21
N ASN A 248 26.93 5.58 -2.89
CA ASN A 248 26.79 6.65 -3.86
C ASN A 248 26.38 6.09 -5.23
N TYR A 249 25.27 6.57 -5.76
CA TYR A 249 24.83 6.25 -7.11
C TYR A 249 25.15 7.40 -8.07
N PRO A 250 26.06 7.20 -9.04
CA PRO A 250 26.61 8.31 -9.83
C PRO A 250 25.63 8.84 -10.90
N LYS A 251 24.58 8.08 -11.25
CA LYS A 251 23.62 8.47 -12.28
C LYS A 251 22.45 9.24 -11.66
N ASP A 252 21.99 10.29 -12.33
CA ASP A 252 20.78 11.03 -11.92
C ASP A 252 19.49 10.37 -12.41
N ASN A 253 19.57 9.53 -13.43
CA ASN A 253 18.47 8.76 -13.99
C ASN A 253 18.86 7.27 -14.03
N CYS A 254 18.03 6.40 -13.43
CA CYS A 254 18.24 4.96 -13.42
C CYS A 254 17.46 4.22 -14.52
N GLU A 255 16.60 4.92 -15.29
CA GLU A 255 15.71 4.38 -16.33
C GLU A 255 14.69 3.32 -15.84
N LEU A 256 14.73 2.95 -14.57
CA LEU A 256 13.98 1.85 -13.96
C LEU A 256 13.34 2.28 -12.62
N CYS A 257 12.74 3.49 -12.57
CA CYS A 257 11.79 3.89 -11.53
C CYS A 257 10.79 4.90 -12.10
N ASP A 258 9.65 5.04 -11.40
CA ASP A 258 8.58 5.97 -11.76
C ASP A 258 9.09 7.39 -12.03
N ASN A 259 9.88 7.95 -11.10
CA ASN A 259 10.44 9.30 -11.20
C ASN A 259 11.43 9.51 -12.37
N CYS A 260 12.07 8.43 -12.81
CA CYS A 260 13.01 8.49 -13.93
C CYS A 260 12.34 8.28 -15.30
N VAL A 261 11.29 7.45 -15.32
CA VAL A 261 10.48 7.20 -16.52
C VAL A 261 9.57 8.40 -16.81
N ASN A 262 8.98 9.00 -15.75
CA ASN A 262 8.12 10.16 -15.84
C ASN A 262 8.72 11.33 -15.03
N PRO A 263 9.81 11.97 -15.53
CA PRO A 263 10.51 13.00 -14.77
C PRO A 263 9.68 14.26 -14.65
N LYS A 264 9.56 14.79 -13.42
CA LYS A 264 8.95 16.09 -13.17
C LYS A 264 9.83 17.24 -13.68
N PRO A 265 9.24 18.39 -14.00
CA PRO A 265 10.00 19.60 -14.31
C PRO A 265 10.97 19.95 -13.19
N LYS A 266 12.20 20.31 -13.57
CA LYS A 266 13.24 20.72 -12.62
C LYS A 266 13.46 22.24 -12.70
N GLU A 267 13.77 22.84 -11.56
CA GLU A 267 14.18 24.25 -11.47
C GLU A 267 15.58 24.36 -10.86
N ASP A 268 16.29 25.44 -11.20
CA ASP A 268 17.58 25.75 -10.58
C ASP A 268 17.34 26.31 -9.17
N VAL A 269 17.82 25.59 -8.17
CA VAL A 269 17.67 25.93 -6.75
C VAL A 269 18.98 26.32 -6.07
N SER A 270 20.03 26.56 -6.85
CA SER A 270 21.38 26.84 -6.33
C SER A 270 21.41 27.96 -5.31
N LYS A 271 20.65 29.06 -5.57
CA LYS A 271 20.58 30.22 -4.68
C LYS A 271 19.88 29.88 -3.37
N GLN A 272 18.73 29.19 -3.44
CA GLN A 272 17.94 28.81 -2.27
C GLN A 272 18.71 27.80 -1.41
N LEU A 273 19.38 26.85 -2.06
CA LEU A 273 20.21 25.86 -1.39
C LEU A 273 21.40 26.51 -0.68
N ALA A 274 22.14 27.41 -1.34
CA ALA A 274 23.25 28.14 -0.73
C ALA A 274 22.80 28.98 0.47
N ALA A 275 21.66 29.68 0.33
CA ALA A 275 21.11 30.50 1.41
C ALA A 275 20.65 29.65 2.61
N ALA A 276 20.06 28.48 2.36
CA ALA A 276 19.67 27.54 3.42
C ALA A 276 20.89 26.99 4.17
N LEU A 277 21.92 26.56 3.45
CA LEU A 277 23.17 26.06 4.06
C LEU A 277 23.88 27.17 4.83
N GLU A 278 23.94 28.41 4.31
CA GLU A 278 24.52 29.56 4.99
C GLU A 278 23.76 29.86 6.30
N ALA A 279 22.42 29.84 6.26
CA ALA A 279 21.61 30.01 7.47
C ALA A 279 21.89 28.94 8.51
N MET A 280 21.99 27.67 8.09
CA MET A 280 22.31 26.55 8.98
C MET A 280 23.71 26.67 9.58
N ASP A 281 24.72 27.07 8.81
CA ASP A 281 26.10 27.23 9.28
C ASP A 281 26.24 28.40 10.26
N ASN A 282 25.56 29.53 10.00
CA ASN A 282 25.57 30.70 10.86
C ASN A 282 24.81 30.54 12.18
N ILE A 283 23.64 29.91 12.13
CA ILE A 283 22.86 29.59 13.35
C ILE A 283 23.61 28.55 14.17
N GLY A 284 24.24 27.61 13.49
CA GLY A 284 24.98 26.52 14.13
C GLY A 284 24.05 25.52 14.81
N GLY A 285 24.68 24.52 15.43
CA GLY A 285 23.97 23.48 16.17
C GLY A 285 23.36 22.40 15.26
N GLU A 286 22.79 21.42 15.93
CA GLU A 286 22.09 20.31 15.32
C GLU A 286 20.60 20.45 15.67
N LEU A 287 19.74 20.59 14.66
CA LEU A 287 18.32 20.81 14.83
C LEU A 287 17.50 19.87 13.92
N GLU A 288 16.25 19.65 14.26
CA GLU A 288 15.34 18.79 13.53
C GLU A 288 15.01 19.32 12.13
N LEU A 289 14.67 18.45 11.20
CA LEU A 289 14.24 18.79 9.85
C LEU A 289 13.11 19.87 9.86
N ASN A 290 12.09 19.64 10.66
CA ASN A 290 10.93 20.54 10.73
C ASN A 290 11.29 21.92 11.28
N HIS A 291 12.30 22.02 12.14
CA HIS A 291 12.81 23.30 12.62
C HIS A 291 13.40 24.11 11.45
N TRP A 292 14.30 23.52 10.67
CA TRP A 292 14.90 24.14 9.50
C TRP A 292 13.87 24.55 8.45
N VAL A 293 12.95 23.64 8.12
CA VAL A 293 11.87 23.91 7.16
C VAL A 293 10.99 25.07 7.61
N ASN A 294 10.60 25.11 8.90
CA ASN A 294 9.80 26.21 9.44
C ASN A 294 10.56 27.55 9.47
N LEU A 295 11.86 27.50 9.80
CA LEU A 295 12.72 28.68 9.77
C LEU A 295 12.74 29.32 8.36
N PHE A 296 13.01 28.51 7.33
CA PHE A 296 13.10 28.97 5.95
C PHE A 296 11.76 29.48 5.41
N ALA A 297 10.68 28.76 5.70
CA ALA A 297 9.33 29.14 5.28
C ALA A 297 8.73 30.30 6.09
N GLY A 298 9.39 30.76 7.17
CA GLY A 298 8.90 31.83 8.04
C GLY A 298 7.69 31.44 8.89
N ILE A 299 7.60 30.17 9.28
CA ILE A 299 6.49 29.64 10.06
C ILE A 299 6.88 29.57 11.53
N LYS A 300 6.13 30.29 12.36
CA LYS A 300 6.32 30.30 13.81
C LYS A 300 5.84 28.98 14.40
N SER A 301 6.73 28.24 15.02
CA SER A 301 6.46 27.05 15.83
C SER A 301 7.03 27.25 17.24
N ASP A 302 6.66 26.38 18.17
CA ASP A 302 7.19 26.45 19.53
C ASP A 302 8.70 26.23 19.51
N SER A 303 9.20 25.25 18.74
CA SER A 303 10.65 25.05 18.58
C SER A 303 11.38 26.29 18.05
N ILE A 304 10.82 27.05 17.10
CA ILE A 304 11.40 28.29 16.58
C ILE A 304 11.45 29.36 17.67
N LYS A 305 10.40 29.50 18.50
CA LYS A 305 10.32 30.49 19.58
C LYS A 305 11.27 30.15 20.73
N ASP A 306 11.31 28.89 21.14
CA ASP A 306 12.13 28.40 22.25
C ASP A 306 13.63 28.62 21.99
N HIS A 307 14.06 28.51 20.73
CA HIS A 307 15.43 28.84 20.30
C HIS A 307 15.63 30.34 19.97
N GLY A 308 14.58 31.15 20.02
CA GLY A 308 14.64 32.57 19.67
C GLY A 308 14.89 32.85 18.19
N HIS A 309 14.75 31.87 17.32
CA HIS A 309 15.06 31.95 15.89
C HIS A 309 14.01 32.72 15.09
N ASP A 310 12.84 33.03 15.66
CA ASP A 310 11.85 33.95 15.07
C ASP A 310 12.37 35.40 14.95
N LYS A 311 13.47 35.72 15.64
CA LYS A 311 14.16 37.02 15.57
C LYS A 311 15.42 36.99 14.70
N SER A 312 15.78 35.82 14.17
CA SER A 312 16.95 35.68 13.29
C SER A 312 16.71 36.35 11.95
N ILE A 313 17.78 36.89 11.37
CA ILE A 313 17.76 37.46 9.99
C ILE A 313 17.42 36.39 8.94
N PHE A 314 17.60 35.11 9.28
CA PHE A 314 17.30 33.99 8.41
C PHE A 314 15.85 33.50 8.53
N PHE A 315 15.06 34.03 9.47
CA PHE A 315 13.67 33.65 9.61
C PHE A 315 12.83 34.13 8.43
N GLY A 316 12.26 33.20 7.70
CA GLY A 316 11.46 33.48 6.50
C GLY A 316 12.30 33.90 5.28
N LEU A 317 13.57 33.47 5.21
CA LEU A 317 14.44 33.77 4.07
C LEU A 317 13.86 33.29 2.72
N GLY A 318 12.92 32.37 2.74
CA GLY A 318 12.23 31.84 1.58
C GLY A 318 10.73 31.65 1.80
N LYS A 319 10.10 32.67 2.44
CA LYS A 319 8.65 32.70 2.72
C LYS A 319 7.74 32.71 1.48
N ASP A 320 8.30 32.90 0.31
CA ASP A 320 7.66 32.78 -1.02
C ASP A 320 7.51 31.32 -1.48
N ARG A 321 8.11 30.40 -0.77
CA ARG A 321 8.08 28.96 -1.02
C ARG A 321 7.45 28.23 0.16
N ASP A 322 6.74 27.14 -0.13
CA ASP A 322 6.05 26.31 0.86
C ASP A 322 6.98 25.32 1.61
N LYS A 323 6.41 24.58 2.53
CA LYS A 323 7.14 23.55 3.28
C LYS A 323 7.63 22.40 2.40
N VAL A 324 6.88 22.04 1.35
CA VAL A 324 7.23 20.93 0.46
C VAL A 324 8.52 21.27 -0.29
N PHE A 325 8.62 22.50 -0.81
CA PHE A 325 9.83 22.99 -1.43
C PHE A 325 11.03 22.90 -0.47
N TRP A 326 10.90 23.38 0.77
CA TRP A 326 12.01 23.38 1.72
C TRP A 326 12.39 21.97 2.21
N LYS A 327 11.42 21.07 2.33
CA LYS A 327 11.70 19.63 2.54
C LYS A 327 12.49 19.03 1.37
N SER A 328 12.14 19.38 0.13
CA SER A 328 12.86 18.95 -1.08
C SER A 328 14.30 19.49 -1.09
N ILE A 329 14.52 20.74 -0.71
CA ILE A 329 15.87 21.34 -0.54
C ILE A 329 16.68 20.55 0.50
N MET A 330 16.10 20.22 1.65
CA MET A 330 16.81 19.48 2.70
C MET A 330 17.15 18.04 2.25
N ARG A 331 16.23 17.37 1.53
CA ARG A 331 16.50 16.04 0.93
C ARG A 331 17.61 16.12 -0.13
N LEU A 332 17.57 17.13 -0.98
CA LEU A 332 18.61 17.37 -1.98
C LEU A 332 19.97 17.61 -1.29
N SER A 333 19.99 18.41 -0.23
CA SER A 333 21.21 18.67 0.55
C SER A 333 21.78 17.38 1.16
N GLN A 334 20.92 16.54 1.73
CA GLN A 334 21.29 15.27 2.33
C GLN A 334 21.86 14.30 1.28
N THR A 335 21.15 14.10 0.17
CA THR A 335 21.57 13.15 -0.89
C THR A 335 22.82 13.58 -1.65
N ASN A 336 23.17 14.88 -1.59
CA ASN A 336 24.45 15.42 -2.09
C ASN A 336 25.51 15.55 -0.99
N ASN A 337 25.26 15.03 0.20
CA ASN A 337 26.17 15.09 1.35
C ASN A 337 26.57 16.52 1.78
N LEU A 338 25.71 17.52 1.48
CA LEU A 338 25.94 18.92 1.89
C LEU A 338 25.50 19.17 3.34
N VAL A 339 24.59 18.34 3.84
CA VAL A 339 24.20 18.27 5.25
C VAL A 339 24.43 16.87 5.78
N TYR A 340 24.73 16.80 7.07
CA TYR A 340 24.87 15.56 7.82
C TYR A 340 23.63 15.36 8.70
N LYS A 341 22.99 14.19 8.62
CA LYS A 341 21.91 13.79 9.52
C LYS A 341 22.51 12.90 10.62
N ASN A 342 22.55 13.40 11.83
CA ASN A 342 23.08 12.68 12.99
C ASN A 342 22.05 11.70 13.53
N ILE A 343 22.16 10.44 13.14
CA ILE A 343 21.23 9.37 13.56
C ILE A 343 21.35 9.13 15.09
N GLU A 344 22.54 9.21 15.67
CA GLU A 344 22.75 9.02 17.12
C GLU A 344 22.07 10.09 17.97
N LYS A 345 21.80 11.25 17.39
CA LYS A 345 21.04 12.35 17.98
C LYS A 345 19.65 12.45 17.36
N TYR A 346 19.02 11.33 17.11
CA TYR A 346 17.64 11.23 16.62
C TYR A 346 17.36 12.07 15.36
N GLY A 347 18.30 12.06 14.41
CA GLY A 347 18.10 12.63 13.09
C GLY A 347 18.25 14.15 13.00
N LEU A 348 19.03 14.76 13.89
CA LEU A 348 19.35 16.18 13.83
C LEU A 348 20.27 16.49 12.65
N TYR A 349 20.06 17.65 12.02
CA TYR A 349 20.77 18.08 10.82
C TYR A 349 21.80 19.17 11.13
N SER A 350 22.97 19.06 10.52
CA SER A 350 24.02 20.07 10.51
C SER A 350 24.70 20.17 9.15
N VAL A 351 25.37 21.30 8.87
CA VAL A 351 26.10 21.48 7.60
C VAL A 351 27.38 20.64 7.62
N SER A 352 27.64 19.93 6.54
CA SER A 352 28.86 19.16 6.34
C SER A 352 30.03 20.03 5.84
N GLU A 353 31.24 19.49 5.81
CA GLU A 353 32.39 20.19 5.20
C GLU A 353 32.17 20.42 3.68
N LEU A 354 31.49 19.52 2.98
CA LEU A 354 31.08 19.71 1.59
C LEU A 354 30.05 20.85 1.47
N GLY A 355 29.13 20.94 2.43
CA GLY A 355 28.16 22.04 2.49
C GLY A 355 28.84 23.40 2.69
N LYS A 356 29.80 23.47 3.59
CA LYS A 356 30.61 24.71 3.79
C LYS A 356 31.41 25.07 2.54
N ALA A 357 31.93 24.09 1.82
CA ALA A 357 32.60 24.33 0.55
C ALA A 357 31.63 24.84 -0.53
N TYR A 358 30.40 24.29 -0.57
CA TYR A 358 29.36 24.72 -1.47
C TYR A 358 28.89 26.17 -1.21
N ILE A 359 28.76 26.58 0.05
CA ILE A 359 28.45 27.99 0.43
C ILE A 359 29.47 28.95 -0.18
N LYS A 360 30.77 28.59 -0.12
CA LYS A 360 31.85 29.47 -0.66
C LYS A 360 31.86 29.53 -2.19
N ASN A 361 31.47 28.48 -2.87
CA ASN A 361 31.47 28.39 -4.32
C ASN A 361 30.25 27.60 -4.83
N PRO A 362 29.05 28.20 -4.84
CA PRO A 362 27.83 27.51 -5.28
C PRO A 362 27.93 27.08 -6.75
N THR A 363 27.60 25.84 -7.03
CA THR A 363 27.50 25.31 -8.40
C THR A 363 26.02 25.12 -8.77
N PRO A 364 25.65 25.25 -10.07
CA PRO A 364 24.27 25.03 -10.50
C PRO A 364 23.77 23.65 -10.10
N ILE A 365 22.60 23.60 -9.49
CA ILE A 365 21.94 22.36 -9.07
C ILE A 365 20.44 22.42 -9.38
N GLN A 366 19.96 21.37 -10.04
CA GLN A 366 18.59 21.26 -10.48
C GLN A 366 17.79 20.36 -9.53
N MET A 367 16.59 20.77 -9.16
CA MET A 367 15.69 20.03 -8.29
C MET A 367 14.28 19.94 -8.90
N ALA A 368 13.70 18.76 -8.86
CA ALA A 368 12.25 18.61 -9.01
C ALA A 368 11.61 18.70 -7.63
N ILE A 369 10.48 19.40 -7.52
CA ILE A 369 9.74 19.50 -6.26
C ILE A 369 9.09 18.15 -5.96
N ASP A 370 9.15 17.75 -4.71
CA ASP A 370 8.60 16.48 -4.24
C ASP A 370 7.08 16.42 -4.43
N SER A 371 6.55 15.20 -4.41
CA SER A 371 5.10 14.97 -4.53
C SER A 371 4.42 15.31 -3.22
N GLU A 372 3.39 16.13 -3.28
CA GLU A 372 2.46 16.28 -2.18
C GLU A 372 1.37 15.23 -2.31
N PHE A 373 1.36 14.28 -1.38
CA PHE A 373 0.26 13.34 -1.22
C PHE A 373 -0.69 13.92 -0.19
N GLU A 374 -1.85 14.38 -0.62
CA GLU A 374 -2.88 14.82 0.32
C GLU A 374 -3.33 13.63 1.17
N SER A 375 -3.49 13.86 2.48
CA SER A 375 -4.15 12.91 3.36
C SER A 375 -5.62 12.88 2.99
N VAL A 376 -6.00 11.91 2.17
CA VAL A 376 -7.37 11.82 1.66
C VAL A 376 -8.19 11.01 2.64
N SER A 377 -9.17 11.65 3.25
CA SER A 377 -10.24 10.96 3.94
C SER A 377 -11.08 10.16 2.91
N ASP A 378 -11.70 9.05 3.31
CA ASP A 378 -12.53 8.21 2.42
C ASP A 378 -13.65 8.97 1.69
N LYS A 379 -13.81 10.27 1.92
CA LYS A 379 -14.83 11.15 1.32
C LYS A 379 -14.33 12.03 0.16
N ASP A 380 -13.02 12.27 0.02
CA ASP A 380 -12.50 13.32 -0.87
C ASP A 380 -11.87 12.81 -2.19
N PHE A 381 -12.07 11.54 -2.52
CA PHE A 381 -11.30 10.83 -3.56
C PHE A 381 -11.68 11.06 -5.02
N ASP A 382 -12.62 11.92 -5.33
CA ASP A 382 -13.05 12.11 -6.72
C ASP A 382 -12.07 12.92 -7.58
N ASN A 383 -10.98 13.48 -7.04
CA ASN A 383 -10.12 14.44 -7.73
C ASN A 383 -8.61 14.09 -7.84
N PHE A 384 -8.15 12.89 -7.47
CA PHE A 384 -6.76 12.54 -7.75
C PHE A 384 -6.62 11.98 -9.16
N GLN A 385 -6.05 12.78 -10.05
CA GLN A 385 -5.51 12.32 -11.32
C GLN A 385 -4.28 11.45 -11.01
N VAL A 386 -4.42 10.13 -11.20
CA VAL A 386 -3.27 9.31 -11.57
C VAL A 386 -2.76 9.94 -12.86
N GLU A 387 -1.46 10.30 -12.93
CA GLU A 387 -0.84 10.55 -14.23
C GLU A 387 -1.06 9.28 -15.05
N ASN A 388 -2.04 9.37 -15.93
CA ASN A 388 -2.47 8.27 -16.74
C ASN A 388 -1.38 8.02 -17.77
N ILE A 389 -0.78 6.86 -17.76
CA ILE A 389 -0.18 6.31 -18.96
C ILE A 389 -1.36 6.10 -19.90
N PHE A 390 -1.60 7.05 -20.79
CA PHE A 390 -2.64 6.97 -21.79
C PHE A 390 -2.10 6.24 -23.03
N ASP A 391 -3.01 5.62 -23.77
CA ASP A 391 -2.70 5.00 -25.04
C ASP A 391 -2.31 6.08 -26.08
N GLU A 392 -1.02 6.16 -26.41
CA GLU A 392 -0.49 7.17 -27.32
C GLU A 392 -1.10 7.03 -28.74
N GLU A 393 -1.39 5.83 -29.19
CA GLU A 393 -2.01 5.59 -30.49
C GLU A 393 -3.45 6.10 -30.50
N LEU A 394 -4.24 5.72 -29.50
CA LEU A 394 -5.59 6.23 -29.36
C LEU A 394 -5.61 7.76 -29.20
N PHE A 395 -4.69 8.33 -28.43
CA PHE A 395 -4.61 9.77 -28.23
C PHE A 395 -4.39 10.53 -29.55
N VAL A 396 -3.47 10.08 -30.40
CA VAL A 396 -3.24 10.68 -31.73
C VAL A 396 -4.50 10.60 -32.60
N LEU A 397 -5.17 9.45 -32.61
CA LEU A 397 -6.40 9.24 -33.36
C LEU A 397 -7.56 10.12 -32.84
N LEU A 398 -7.67 10.30 -31.54
CA LEU A 398 -8.65 11.21 -30.90
C LEU A 398 -8.38 12.68 -31.25
N LYS A 399 -7.09 13.10 -31.35
CA LYS A 399 -6.73 14.44 -31.84
C LYS A 399 -7.20 14.66 -33.27
N ASP A 400 -7.09 13.69 -34.11
CA ASP A 400 -7.53 13.78 -35.52
C ASP A 400 -9.06 13.77 -35.62
N LEU A 401 -9.76 12.96 -34.82
CA LEU A 401 -11.20 12.98 -34.71
C LEU A 401 -11.70 14.36 -34.26
N ARG A 402 -11.09 14.93 -33.21
CA ARG A 402 -11.40 16.29 -32.73
C ARG A 402 -11.26 17.34 -33.83
N LYS A 403 -10.16 17.29 -34.62
CA LYS A 403 -9.97 18.20 -35.75
C LYS A 403 -11.07 18.06 -36.82
N LYS A 404 -11.50 16.85 -37.12
CA LYS A 404 -12.59 16.58 -38.07
C LYS A 404 -13.90 17.19 -37.56
N ILE A 405 -14.25 16.98 -36.30
CA ILE A 405 -15.45 17.54 -35.68
C ILE A 405 -15.38 19.07 -35.66
N ALA A 406 -14.25 19.64 -35.26
CA ALA A 406 -14.03 21.06 -35.20
C ALA A 406 -14.20 21.74 -36.58
N LYS A 407 -13.67 21.11 -37.64
CA LYS A 407 -13.83 21.59 -39.02
C LYS A 407 -15.30 21.54 -39.48
N LYS A 408 -16.04 20.50 -39.11
CA LYS A 408 -17.47 20.34 -39.40
C LYS A 408 -18.32 21.42 -38.70
N GLU A 409 -17.99 21.74 -37.47
CA GLU A 409 -18.70 22.72 -36.64
C GLU A 409 -18.23 24.17 -36.88
N GLY A 410 -17.14 24.40 -37.63
CA GLY A 410 -16.56 25.72 -37.85
C GLY A 410 -15.94 26.33 -36.60
N LEU A 411 -15.47 25.50 -35.66
CA LEU A 411 -14.95 25.90 -34.36
C LEU A 411 -13.48 25.52 -34.20
N PRO A 412 -12.71 26.25 -33.37
CA PRO A 412 -11.36 25.80 -33.00
C PRO A 412 -11.38 24.46 -32.24
N PRO A 413 -10.40 23.53 -32.47
CA PRO A 413 -10.41 22.19 -31.89
C PRO A 413 -10.51 22.17 -30.35
N TYR A 414 -9.87 23.11 -29.65
CA TYR A 414 -9.91 23.19 -28.19
C TYR A 414 -11.29 23.53 -27.61
N VAL A 415 -12.19 24.09 -28.42
CA VAL A 415 -13.58 24.38 -28.03
C VAL A 415 -14.41 23.09 -27.97
N ILE A 416 -14.12 22.14 -28.86
CA ILE A 416 -14.79 20.83 -28.85
C ILE A 416 -14.43 20.10 -27.57
N VAL A 417 -13.15 19.74 -27.40
CA VAL A 417 -12.61 19.07 -26.21
C VAL A 417 -11.17 19.54 -26.01
N GLN A 418 -10.76 19.79 -24.78
CA GLN A 418 -9.40 20.17 -24.44
C GLN A 418 -8.45 18.97 -24.45
N GLU A 419 -7.15 19.20 -24.57
CA GLU A 419 -6.13 18.14 -24.68
C GLU A 419 -6.10 17.21 -23.46
N PRO A 420 -6.16 17.70 -22.20
CA PRO A 420 -6.23 16.83 -21.03
C PRO A 420 -7.44 15.86 -21.02
N ALA A 421 -8.55 16.28 -21.63
CA ALA A 421 -9.70 15.38 -21.76
C ALA A 421 -9.48 14.26 -22.79
N LEU A 422 -8.68 14.52 -23.85
CA LEU A 422 -8.29 13.47 -24.80
C LEU A 422 -7.31 12.46 -24.16
N GLU A 423 -6.39 12.93 -23.32
CA GLU A 423 -5.51 12.08 -22.52
C GLU A 423 -6.31 11.19 -21.58
N ASP A 424 -7.31 11.77 -20.88
CA ASP A 424 -8.18 11.04 -19.98
C ASP A 424 -9.06 10.01 -20.74
N MET A 425 -9.54 10.34 -21.95
CA MET A 425 -10.23 9.39 -22.83
C MET A 425 -9.32 8.24 -23.28
N ALA A 426 -8.07 8.53 -23.66
CA ALA A 426 -7.11 7.53 -24.08
C ALA A 426 -6.65 6.62 -22.94
N ALA A 427 -6.81 7.06 -21.69
CA ALA A 427 -6.53 6.26 -20.49
C ALA A 427 -7.71 5.41 -20.02
N LYS A 428 -8.95 5.93 -20.16
CA LYS A 428 -10.18 5.31 -19.61
C LYS A 428 -11.00 4.55 -20.64
N TYR A 429 -10.81 4.82 -21.93
CA TYR A 429 -11.55 4.21 -23.04
C TYR A 429 -13.08 4.28 -22.87
N PRO A 430 -13.71 5.48 -22.76
CA PRO A 430 -15.16 5.59 -22.56
C PRO A 430 -15.92 5.10 -23.79
N ILE A 431 -16.78 4.07 -23.65
CA ILE A 431 -17.60 3.50 -24.70
C ILE A 431 -19.09 3.75 -24.51
N THR A 432 -19.47 4.48 -23.47
CA THR A 432 -20.83 4.94 -23.22
C THR A 432 -20.87 6.46 -23.05
N LEU A 433 -22.02 7.09 -23.34
CA LEU A 433 -22.19 8.53 -23.14
C LEU A 433 -22.00 8.93 -21.65
N LYS A 434 -22.35 8.06 -20.72
CA LYS A 434 -22.18 8.29 -19.30
C LYS A 434 -20.71 8.29 -18.91
N GLU A 435 -19.93 7.30 -19.35
CA GLU A 435 -18.48 7.26 -19.15
C GLU A 435 -17.79 8.47 -19.78
N PHE A 436 -18.27 8.91 -20.95
CA PHE A 436 -17.76 10.11 -21.63
C PHE A 436 -18.07 11.40 -20.85
N GLU A 437 -19.23 11.49 -20.19
CA GLU A 437 -19.59 12.61 -19.30
C GLU A 437 -18.67 12.67 -18.08
N ASP A 438 -18.19 11.51 -17.59
CA ASP A 438 -17.28 11.38 -16.44
C ASP A 438 -15.81 11.69 -16.78
N ILE A 439 -15.50 11.99 -18.05
CA ILE A 439 -14.17 12.44 -18.47
C ILE A 439 -13.89 13.85 -17.96
N ASN A 440 -12.74 14.06 -17.40
CA ASN A 440 -12.33 15.36 -16.87
C ASN A 440 -12.32 16.45 -17.95
N GLY A 441 -13.06 17.53 -17.73
CA GLY A 441 -13.21 18.64 -18.70
C GLY A 441 -14.29 18.40 -19.76
N VAL A 442 -15.05 17.31 -19.70
CA VAL A 442 -16.24 17.04 -20.52
C VAL A 442 -17.49 17.19 -19.65
N GLY A 443 -18.11 18.34 -19.71
CA GLY A 443 -19.40 18.54 -19.03
C GLY A 443 -20.58 17.98 -19.84
N LYS A 444 -21.73 17.83 -19.19
CA LYS A 444 -22.97 17.27 -19.72
C LYS A 444 -23.38 17.80 -21.10
N ASN A 445 -23.25 19.11 -21.34
CA ASN A 445 -23.58 19.74 -22.62
C ASN A 445 -22.63 19.29 -23.74
N LYS A 446 -21.34 19.12 -23.48
CA LYS A 446 -20.36 18.63 -24.45
C LYS A 446 -20.56 17.14 -24.73
N ALA A 447 -20.90 16.35 -23.72
CA ALA A 447 -21.19 14.93 -23.85
C ALA A 447 -22.43 14.71 -24.74
N GLN A 448 -23.48 15.48 -24.58
CA GLN A 448 -24.67 15.40 -25.43
C GLN A 448 -24.38 15.82 -26.87
N LYS A 449 -23.54 16.85 -27.08
CA LYS A 449 -23.30 17.43 -28.41
C LYS A 449 -22.28 16.63 -29.23
N TYR A 450 -21.20 16.18 -28.62
CA TYR A 450 -20.06 15.57 -29.31
C TYR A 450 -19.77 14.11 -28.88
N GLY A 451 -20.31 13.67 -27.73
CA GLY A 451 -19.99 12.39 -27.14
C GLY A 451 -20.23 11.18 -28.02
N LYS A 452 -21.31 11.22 -28.85
CA LYS A 452 -21.65 10.10 -29.72
C LYS A 452 -20.51 9.75 -30.70
N GLU A 453 -19.88 10.75 -31.32
CA GLU A 453 -18.80 10.52 -32.29
C GLU A 453 -17.53 9.97 -31.62
N PHE A 454 -17.18 10.48 -30.45
CA PHE A 454 -16.03 9.99 -29.66
C PHE A 454 -16.27 8.57 -29.12
N VAL A 455 -17.41 8.33 -28.50
CA VAL A 455 -17.77 7.04 -27.91
C VAL A 455 -17.79 5.93 -28.99
N GLN A 456 -18.41 6.16 -30.13
CA GLN A 456 -18.40 5.17 -31.21
C GLN A 456 -17.01 4.88 -31.75
N PHE A 457 -16.16 5.90 -31.82
CA PHE A 457 -14.79 5.74 -32.27
C PHE A 457 -13.97 4.91 -31.29
N ILE A 458 -14.07 5.22 -30.00
CA ILE A 458 -13.34 4.52 -28.93
C ILE A 458 -13.85 3.08 -28.79
N GLU A 459 -15.17 2.85 -28.86
CA GLU A 459 -15.77 1.51 -28.85
C GLU A 459 -15.21 0.62 -29.96
N LYS A 460 -15.09 1.18 -31.17
CA LYS A 460 -14.52 0.48 -32.31
C LYS A 460 -13.05 0.15 -32.07
N PHE A 461 -12.26 1.12 -31.59
CA PHE A 461 -10.85 0.94 -31.28
C PHE A 461 -10.62 -0.15 -30.23
N VAL A 462 -11.38 -0.13 -29.13
CA VAL A 462 -11.33 -1.14 -28.06
C VAL A 462 -11.61 -2.54 -28.61
N LYS A 463 -12.61 -2.70 -29.49
CA LYS A 463 -12.96 -4.00 -30.10
C LYS A 463 -11.88 -4.49 -31.10
N GLU A 464 -11.30 -3.59 -31.89
CA GLU A 464 -10.29 -3.94 -32.91
C GLU A 464 -8.95 -4.35 -32.27
N HIS A 465 -8.62 -3.81 -31.08
CA HIS A 465 -7.37 -4.07 -30.38
C HIS A 465 -7.51 -5.03 -29.19
N ASP A 466 -8.69 -5.61 -28.98
CA ASP A 466 -9.03 -6.53 -27.89
C ASP A 466 -8.60 -5.98 -26.49
N ILE A 467 -8.94 -4.69 -26.23
CA ILE A 467 -8.52 -3.97 -25.03
C ILE A 467 -9.49 -4.28 -23.88
N GLU A 468 -8.97 -4.85 -22.79
CA GLU A 468 -9.69 -4.95 -21.51
C GLU A 468 -9.62 -3.58 -20.80
N ARG A 469 -10.73 -2.85 -20.78
CA ARG A 469 -10.79 -1.49 -20.24
C ARG A 469 -10.75 -1.47 -18.71
N PRO A 470 -10.19 -0.41 -18.09
CA PRO A 470 -10.19 -0.26 -16.62
C PRO A 470 -11.62 -0.33 -16.01
N GLU A 471 -12.64 0.14 -16.73
CA GLU A 471 -14.03 0.12 -16.25
C GLU A 471 -14.70 -1.25 -16.39
N ASP A 472 -14.25 -2.12 -17.29
CA ASP A 472 -14.79 -3.48 -17.48
C ASP A 472 -14.32 -4.46 -16.40
N ILE A 473 -13.31 -4.07 -15.59
CA ILE A 473 -12.83 -4.85 -14.46
C ILE A 473 -13.88 -4.77 -13.35
N VAL A 474 -14.83 -5.68 -13.36
CA VAL A 474 -15.79 -5.85 -12.25
C VAL A 474 -15.07 -6.51 -11.09
N VAL A 475 -14.68 -5.71 -10.10
CA VAL A 475 -14.14 -6.22 -8.85
C VAL A 475 -15.28 -6.80 -8.03
N LYS A 476 -15.39 -8.12 -8.00
CA LYS A 476 -16.27 -8.82 -7.06
C LYS A 476 -15.72 -8.58 -5.66
N SER A 477 -16.42 -7.76 -4.85
CA SER A 477 -16.07 -7.53 -3.44
C SER A 477 -16.88 -8.48 -2.58
N SER A 478 -16.24 -9.24 -1.69
CA SER A 478 -16.94 -9.82 -0.57
C SER A 478 -17.30 -8.70 0.39
N ALA A 479 -18.57 -8.53 0.73
CA ALA A 479 -18.95 -7.73 1.88
C ALA A 479 -18.17 -8.26 3.10
N ASN A 480 -17.62 -7.35 3.91
CA ASN A 480 -16.89 -7.74 5.12
C ASN A 480 -17.80 -8.69 5.92
N LYS A 481 -17.33 -9.91 6.28
CA LYS A 481 -18.12 -10.89 7.05
C LYS A 481 -18.83 -10.24 8.25
N SER A 482 -18.20 -9.26 8.88
CA SER A 482 -18.77 -8.49 9.98
C SER A 482 -19.93 -7.56 9.53
N GLN A 483 -19.84 -6.91 8.38
CA GLN A 483 -20.91 -6.03 7.87
C GLN A 483 -22.08 -6.85 7.32
N LYS A 484 -21.81 -7.98 6.67
CA LYS A 484 -22.81 -8.93 6.19
C LYS A 484 -23.57 -9.53 7.36
N LYS A 485 -22.87 -9.99 8.41
CA LYS A 485 -23.45 -10.46 9.65
C LYS A 485 -24.36 -9.42 10.30
N VAL A 486 -23.90 -8.17 10.42
CA VAL A 486 -24.69 -7.07 10.99
C VAL A 486 -25.90 -6.75 10.11
N ALA A 487 -25.74 -6.76 8.79
CA ALA A 487 -26.87 -6.53 7.87
C ALA A 487 -27.93 -7.63 7.98
N ILE A 488 -27.52 -8.91 8.09
CA ILE A 488 -28.44 -10.04 8.29
C ILE A 488 -29.21 -9.86 9.60
N ILE A 489 -28.52 -9.61 10.73
CA ILE A 489 -29.13 -9.43 12.05
C ILE A 489 -30.15 -8.27 12.02
N LEU A 490 -29.76 -7.12 11.46
CA LEU A 490 -30.65 -5.95 11.40
C LEU A 490 -31.90 -6.17 10.52
N ASN A 491 -31.80 -6.99 9.47
CA ASN A 491 -32.95 -7.30 8.63
C ASN A 491 -33.88 -8.33 9.28
N ILE A 492 -33.32 -9.29 10.05
CA ILE A 492 -34.10 -10.23 10.88
C ILE A 492 -34.80 -9.49 12.01
N ASP A 493 -34.14 -8.56 12.71
CA ASP A 493 -34.74 -7.72 13.75
C ASP A 493 -35.91 -6.88 13.20
N LYS A 494 -35.85 -6.52 11.92
CA LYS A 494 -36.96 -5.85 11.20
C LYS A 494 -38.02 -6.82 10.67
N LYS A 495 -37.91 -8.11 10.93
CA LYS A 495 -38.81 -9.17 10.49
C LYS A 495 -39.00 -9.21 8.96
N GLN A 496 -37.91 -8.97 8.20
CA GLN A 496 -37.95 -9.08 6.75
C GLN A 496 -37.94 -10.55 6.32
N ASN A 497 -38.61 -10.84 5.22
CA ASN A 497 -38.64 -12.17 4.63
C ASN A 497 -37.23 -12.63 4.25
N LEU A 498 -36.85 -13.89 4.56
CA LEU A 498 -35.51 -14.42 4.31
C LEU A 498 -35.12 -14.40 2.82
N GLU A 499 -36.07 -14.59 1.92
CA GLU A 499 -35.81 -14.52 0.48
C GLU A 499 -35.43 -13.11 0.03
N ASP A 500 -36.07 -12.06 0.65
CA ASP A 500 -35.74 -10.67 0.35
C ASP A 500 -34.38 -10.29 0.93
N ILE A 501 -34.03 -10.82 2.10
CA ILE A 501 -32.71 -10.65 2.71
C ILE A 501 -31.65 -11.31 1.79
N SER A 502 -31.88 -12.54 1.36
CA SER A 502 -31.00 -13.29 0.45
C SER A 502 -30.75 -12.49 -0.85
N ARG A 503 -31.82 -12.03 -1.52
CA ARG A 503 -31.71 -11.20 -2.74
C ARG A 503 -30.96 -9.89 -2.51
N SER A 504 -31.21 -9.21 -1.40
CA SER A 504 -30.55 -7.92 -1.08
C SER A 504 -29.04 -8.07 -0.85
N LEU A 505 -28.61 -9.25 -0.44
CA LEU A 505 -27.20 -9.59 -0.17
C LEU A 505 -26.52 -10.28 -1.36
N GLY A 506 -27.27 -10.55 -2.44
CA GLY A 506 -26.76 -11.23 -3.64
C GLY A 506 -26.41 -12.71 -3.41
N ASN A 507 -27.09 -13.35 -2.46
CA ASN A 507 -26.94 -14.77 -2.10
C ASN A 507 -28.14 -15.59 -2.60
N ASP A 508 -27.99 -16.92 -2.66
CA ASP A 508 -29.16 -17.81 -2.65
C ASP A 508 -29.64 -18.06 -1.21
N ILE A 509 -30.79 -18.72 -1.07
CA ILE A 509 -31.39 -18.95 0.24
C ILE A 509 -30.55 -19.94 1.10
N GLY A 510 -29.94 -20.96 0.48
CA GLY A 510 -29.06 -21.91 1.16
C GLY A 510 -27.83 -21.23 1.74
N GLU A 511 -27.17 -20.36 0.97
CA GLU A 511 -26.04 -19.56 1.46
C GLU A 511 -26.43 -18.63 2.62
N LEU A 512 -27.66 -18.10 2.62
CA LEU A 512 -28.16 -17.31 3.73
C LEU A 512 -28.37 -18.18 4.98
N ILE A 513 -28.95 -19.37 4.84
CA ILE A 513 -29.17 -20.32 5.95
C ILE A 513 -27.83 -20.73 6.58
N ASP A 514 -26.80 -21.02 5.79
CA ASP A 514 -25.45 -21.30 6.28
C ASP A 514 -24.85 -20.11 7.07
N GLU A 515 -25.08 -18.89 6.62
CA GLU A 515 -24.63 -17.68 7.35
C GLU A 515 -25.42 -17.49 8.65
N LEU A 516 -26.74 -17.81 8.69
CA LEU A 516 -27.56 -17.77 9.90
C LEU A 516 -27.04 -18.80 10.93
N GLU A 517 -26.73 -20.03 10.51
CA GLU A 517 -26.14 -21.05 11.37
C GLU A 517 -24.81 -20.57 11.96
N ASN A 518 -23.92 -19.99 11.16
CA ASN A 518 -22.66 -19.42 11.61
C ASN A 518 -22.86 -18.26 12.61
N ILE A 519 -23.94 -17.45 12.46
CA ILE A 519 -24.27 -16.36 13.36
C ILE A 519 -24.68 -16.91 14.73
N VAL A 520 -25.57 -17.88 14.75
CA VAL A 520 -26.12 -18.45 16.00
C VAL A 520 -25.06 -19.29 16.72
N THR A 521 -24.29 -20.11 16.01
CA THR A 521 -23.18 -20.90 16.56
C THR A 521 -22.09 -20.03 17.18
N SER A 522 -21.94 -18.76 16.70
CA SER A 522 -21.03 -17.78 17.32
C SER A 522 -21.59 -17.10 18.57
N GLY A 523 -22.75 -17.56 19.10
CA GLY A 523 -23.39 -17.05 20.32
C GLY A 523 -24.29 -15.82 20.13
N THR A 524 -24.71 -15.51 18.88
CA THR A 524 -25.67 -14.42 18.63
C THR A 524 -27.07 -14.98 18.48
N LYS A 525 -28.03 -14.54 19.31
CA LYS A 525 -29.43 -14.93 19.20
C LYS A 525 -30.09 -14.27 17.98
N LEU A 526 -30.89 -15.05 17.24
CA LEU A 526 -31.70 -14.58 16.13
C LEU A 526 -33.17 -14.94 16.37
N ASP A 527 -34.08 -13.97 16.25
CA ASP A 527 -35.51 -14.22 16.32
C ASP A 527 -36.07 -14.56 14.94
N LEU A 528 -36.09 -15.83 14.61
CA LEU A 528 -36.63 -16.36 13.35
C LEU A 528 -38.09 -16.82 13.47
N LYS A 529 -38.71 -16.70 14.66
CA LYS A 529 -40.06 -17.20 14.92
C LYS A 529 -41.10 -16.69 13.92
N TYR A 530 -40.99 -15.41 13.53
CA TYR A 530 -41.93 -14.80 12.57
C TYR A 530 -41.93 -15.49 11.19
N TYR A 531 -40.78 -16.00 10.75
CA TYR A 531 -40.66 -16.71 9.45
C TYR A 531 -41.04 -18.17 9.59
N ILE A 532 -40.71 -18.80 10.71
CA ILE A 532 -41.04 -20.20 11.02
C ILE A 532 -42.55 -20.37 11.18
N ASP A 533 -43.22 -19.41 11.83
CA ASP A 533 -44.68 -19.40 12.00
C ASP A 533 -45.44 -19.28 10.64
N GLU A 534 -44.79 -18.80 9.58
CA GLU A 534 -45.35 -18.78 8.22
C GLU A 534 -45.23 -20.15 7.51
N ILE A 535 -44.29 -21.01 7.92
CA ILE A 535 -43.98 -22.30 7.29
C ILE A 535 -44.66 -23.44 8.01
N PHE A 536 -44.64 -23.44 9.36
CA PHE A 536 -45.10 -24.51 10.21
C PHE A 536 -46.10 -24.03 11.24
N ASP A 537 -47.12 -24.83 11.55
CA ASP A 537 -47.97 -24.62 12.70
C ASP A 537 -47.22 -24.94 14.01
N GLU A 538 -47.75 -24.47 15.13
CA GLU A 538 -47.12 -24.55 16.45
C GLU A 538 -46.93 -26.00 16.93
N GLU A 539 -47.84 -26.93 16.58
CA GLU A 539 -47.81 -28.33 16.96
C GLU A 539 -46.66 -29.06 16.22
N PHE A 540 -46.51 -28.77 14.94
CA PHE A 540 -45.45 -29.36 14.12
C PHE A 540 -44.05 -28.79 14.45
N GLN A 541 -43.96 -27.49 14.83
CA GLN A 541 -42.72 -26.89 15.35
C GLN A 541 -42.25 -27.61 16.60
N ASP A 542 -43.14 -27.90 17.54
CA ASP A 542 -42.83 -28.59 18.81
C ASP A 542 -42.35 -30.01 18.56
N GLU A 543 -42.93 -30.74 17.60
CA GLU A 543 -42.48 -32.08 17.21
C GLU A 543 -41.05 -32.08 16.62
N ILE A 544 -40.74 -31.10 15.74
CA ILE A 544 -39.39 -31.00 15.17
C ILE A 544 -38.37 -30.59 16.26
N ILE A 545 -38.72 -29.69 17.17
CA ILE A 545 -37.87 -29.28 18.29
C ILE A 545 -37.60 -30.45 19.24
N GLU A 546 -38.60 -31.33 19.49
CA GLU A 546 -38.45 -32.51 20.32
C GLU A 546 -37.52 -33.55 19.62
N ALA A 547 -37.66 -33.73 18.33
CA ALA A 547 -36.76 -34.58 17.54
C ALA A 547 -35.33 -34.07 17.58
N LEU A 548 -35.10 -32.76 17.36
CA LEU A 548 -33.78 -32.09 17.45
C LEU A 548 -33.15 -32.23 18.85
N ARG A 549 -33.96 -32.19 19.91
CA ARG A 549 -33.49 -32.35 21.31
C ARG A 549 -33.03 -33.78 21.63
N ASN A 550 -33.61 -34.76 20.98
CA ASN A 550 -33.32 -36.16 21.22
C ASN A 550 -32.15 -36.68 20.37
N GLU A 551 -31.69 -35.94 19.37
CA GLU A 551 -30.58 -36.30 18.48
C GLU A 551 -29.27 -35.69 18.99
N GLU A 552 -28.26 -36.50 19.32
CA GLU A 552 -27.00 -36.04 19.90
C GLU A 552 -26.18 -35.16 18.92
N ASP A 553 -26.21 -35.46 17.62
CA ASP A 553 -25.42 -34.77 16.61
C ASP A 553 -26.20 -33.69 15.82
N HIS A 554 -27.49 -33.53 16.08
CA HIS A 554 -28.40 -32.62 15.37
C HIS A 554 -28.25 -32.64 13.84
N ASN A 555 -28.08 -33.87 13.27
CA ASN A 555 -27.87 -34.06 11.84
C ASN A 555 -29.21 -33.93 11.09
N PRO A 556 -29.33 -32.95 10.13
CA PRO A 556 -30.57 -32.74 9.39
C PRO A 556 -31.09 -34.00 8.65
N ASP A 557 -30.18 -34.79 8.09
CA ASP A 557 -30.57 -36.02 7.34
C ASP A 557 -31.28 -37.08 8.19
N ASP A 558 -30.98 -37.13 9.47
CA ASP A 558 -31.58 -38.11 10.37
C ASP A 558 -32.95 -37.61 10.88
N ILE A 559 -33.11 -36.30 11.04
CA ILE A 559 -34.41 -35.65 11.31
C ILE A 559 -35.37 -35.85 10.12
N ILE A 560 -34.92 -35.58 8.88
CA ILE A 560 -35.72 -35.79 7.68
C ILE A 560 -36.28 -37.23 7.58
N LYS A 561 -35.47 -38.23 7.95
CA LYS A 561 -35.91 -39.64 7.97
C LYS A 561 -36.99 -39.92 9.02
N GLN A 562 -36.95 -39.23 10.17
CA GLN A 562 -37.96 -39.42 11.24
C GLN A 562 -39.32 -38.87 10.82
N PHE A 563 -39.35 -37.90 9.92
CA PHE A 563 -40.56 -37.29 9.38
C PHE A 563 -40.92 -37.79 7.97
N ASP A 564 -40.50 -39.04 7.61
CA ASP A 564 -40.81 -39.72 6.35
C ASP A 564 -40.53 -38.88 5.07
N GLY A 565 -39.65 -37.89 5.16
CA GLY A 565 -39.27 -36.99 4.05
C GLY A 565 -40.28 -35.85 3.78
N GLU A 566 -41.16 -35.56 4.70
CA GLU A 566 -42.08 -34.41 4.62
C GLU A 566 -41.39 -33.05 4.77
N LEU A 567 -40.16 -33.06 5.31
CA LEU A 567 -39.34 -31.84 5.53
C LEU A 567 -38.21 -31.77 4.52
N SER A 568 -37.98 -30.56 3.98
CA SER A 568 -36.80 -30.27 3.18
C SER A 568 -35.57 -30.06 4.08
N TYR A 569 -34.38 -30.14 3.47
CA TYR A 569 -33.12 -29.92 4.19
C TYR A 569 -33.02 -28.50 4.77
N GLU A 570 -33.44 -27.48 3.99
CA GLU A 570 -33.45 -26.07 4.41
C GLU A 570 -34.41 -25.82 5.57
N GLU A 571 -35.56 -26.45 5.59
CA GLU A 571 -36.55 -26.35 6.66
C GLU A 571 -36.04 -26.92 7.97
N VAL A 572 -35.38 -28.10 7.92
CA VAL A 572 -34.74 -28.69 9.11
C VAL A 572 -33.60 -27.83 9.61
N GLN A 573 -32.77 -27.28 8.71
CA GLN A 573 -31.71 -26.34 9.10
C GLN A 573 -32.25 -25.07 9.76
N LEU A 574 -33.32 -24.48 9.24
CA LEU A 574 -33.95 -23.31 9.85
C LEU A 574 -34.48 -23.61 11.26
N MET A 575 -35.12 -24.76 11.45
CA MET A 575 -35.60 -25.23 12.76
C MET A 575 -34.43 -25.49 13.73
N LYS A 576 -33.34 -26.06 13.26
CA LYS A 576 -32.09 -26.25 14.03
C LYS A 576 -31.50 -24.90 14.48
N ILE A 577 -31.41 -23.92 13.59
CA ILE A 577 -30.91 -22.57 13.89
C ILE A 577 -31.81 -21.90 14.95
N HIS A 578 -33.12 -22.03 14.81
CA HIS A 578 -34.08 -21.51 15.79
C HIS A 578 -33.91 -22.20 17.14
N PHE A 579 -33.81 -23.51 17.18
CA PHE A 579 -33.57 -24.31 18.39
C PHE A 579 -32.30 -23.89 19.12
N ILE A 580 -31.17 -23.77 18.40
CA ILE A 580 -29.88 -23.30 18.97
C ILE A 580 -30.04 -21.88 19.52
N SER A 581 -30.78 -21.00 18.82
CA SER A 581 -31.03 -19.62 19.26
C SER A 581 -31.88 -19.54 20.54
N LEU A 582 -32.75 -20.52 20.78
CA LEU A 582 -33.54 -20.63 22.00
C LEU A 582 -32.72 -21.16 23.18
N MET A 583 -31.74 -22.05 22.95
CA MET A 583 -30.92 -22.69 23.98
C MET A 583 -29.72 -21.86 24.44
N GLY A 584 -29.20 -20.95 23.62
CA GLY A 584 -28.11 -20.02 23.92
C GLY A 584 -28.64 -18.68 24.41
#